data_c76b62fb5c36d1630d087bc7682d3c09
#
_entry.id   c76b62fb5c36d1630d087bc7682d3c09
#
_cell.length_a   1.000
_cell.length_b   1.000
_cell.length_c   1.000
_cell.angle_alpha   90.00
_cell.angle_beta   90.00
_cell.angle_gamma   90.00
#
_symmetry.space_group_name_H-M   'P 1'
#
loop_
_entity.id
_entity.type
_entity.pdbx_description
1 polymer ?
#
loop_
_entity_poly.entity_id
_entity_poly.type
_entity_poly.pdbx_seq_one_letter_code
_entity_poly.pdbx_strand_id
1 'polypeptide(L)'
;RSLMNTFKLTILVAAAASALMAGSCGEKPSGDENGAEAAAASGEYERGPHRGRMLRDGPLAIERTIFEDGVDPEFHVYAYENDKPLPPTEVQLGVELMRLGNRIDRFAFAPREDYLLGNGAVTEPHSFQVKVTATRGGKTYEWNYDSFEGRTTIARDQADAAGVKVEPAGPAAIDEIVALTGRVELQPEGRAEVRAWYPGRIVSMTRSIG
;
A
#
# COMPACT_ATOMS: atom_id res chain seq x y z
N ARG A 1 -73.87 16.04 -12.41
CA ARG A 1 -73.51 17.28 -13.08
C ARG A 1 -72.02 17.42 -13.02
N SER A 2 -71.40 16.96 -14.02
CA SER A 2 -71.05 17.59 -15.31
C SER A 2 -69.69 18.25 -15.17
N LEU A 3 -68.73 17.98 -15.87
CA LEU A 3 -68.21 17.69 -17.19
C LEU A 3 -66.74 17.93 -17.11
N MET A 4 -65.82 16.96 -17.42
CA MET A 4 -65.32 16.72 -18.79
C MET A 4 -64.61 17.95 -19.40
N ASN A 5 -63.31 17.81 -19.60
CA ASN A 5 -62.63 17.76 -20.91
C ASN A 5 -61.10 17.81 -20.70
N THR A 6 -60.37 16.79 -21.01
CA THR A 6 -59.71 16.48 -22.30
C THR A 6 -59.21 17.66 -23.12
N PHE A 7 -57.93 17.67 -23.41
CA PHE A 7 -57.32 17.91 -24.73
C PHE A 7 -55.78 17.85 -24.54
N LYS A 8 -55.14 16.82 -24.97
CA LYS A 8 -54.53 16.60 -26.30
C LYS A 8 -53.38 17.59 -26.56
N LEU A 9 -52.23 17.06 -26.66
CA LEU A 9 -51.48 16.55 -27.83
C LEU A 9 -50.59 17.59 -28.52
N THR A 10 -49.44 17.16 -28.85
CA THR A 10 -48.64 17.39 -30.05
C THR A 10 -47.36 18.18 -29.81
N ILE A 11 -46.23 17.48 -29.85
CA ILE A 11 -45.31 17.25 -31.01
C ILE A 11 -44.38 18.41 -31.35
N LEU A 12 -43.17 18.15 -31.44
CA LEU A 12 -42.14 18.15 -32.49
C LEU A 12 -40.90 18.94 -32.08
N VAL A 13 -39.82 18.24 -31.96
CA VAL A 13 -38.72 17.97 -32.94
C VAL A 13 -37.72 19.11 -33.14
N ALA A 14 -36.50 18.65 -33.05
CA ALA A 14 -35.33 19.05 -33.79
C ALA A 14 -34.51 20.21 -33.25
N ALA A 15 -33.35 19.92 -33.08
CA ALA A 15 -32.13 19.89 -33.80
C ALA A 15 -31.06 20.77 -33.18
N ALA A 16 -30.00 20.08 -32.85
CA ALA A 16 -28.63 20.26 -33.32
C ALA A 16 -28.02 21.67 -33.20
N ALA A 17 -26.92 21.67 -32.56
CA ALA A 17 -25.61 22.11 -33.06
C ALA A 17 -24.76 22.80 -32.00
N SER A 18 -23.67 22.14 -31.69
CA SER A 18 -22.28 22.65 -31.72
C SER A 18 -21.96 24.00 -31.07
N ALA A 19 -21.06 23.96 -30.13
CA ALA A 19 -19.81 24.74 -30.04
C ALA A 19 -19.24 24.55 -28.65
N LEU A 20 -18.11 23.86 -28.54
CA LEU A 20 -16.76 24.41 -28.50
C LEU A 20 -16.48 25.44 -27.40
N MET A 21 -15.47 25.03 -26.63
CA MET A 21 -14.50 25.85 -25.96
C MET A 21 -14.94 26.52 -24.65
N ALA A 22 -14.36 26.03 -23.58
CA ALA A 22 -13.41 26.83 -22.83
C ALA A 22 -12.89 26.02 -21.66
N GLY A 23 -11.58 25.93 -21.61
CA GLY A 23 -10.86 25.37 -20.50
C GLY A 23 -11.22 26.07 -19.20
N SER A 24 -11.54 25.26 -18.21
CA SER A 24 -11.50 25.68 -16.83
C SER A 24 -10.41 24.89 -16.17
N CYS A 25 -9.39 25.58 -15.74
CA CYS A 25 -8.43 25.09 -14.77
C CYS A 25 -9.21 24.62 -13.55
N GLY A 26 -9.35 23.30 -13.44
CA GLY A 26 -9.89 22.65 -12.26
C GLY A 26 -8.87 22.74 -11.14
N GLU A 27 -9.26 23.44 -10.13
CA GLU A 27 -8.72 23.43 -8.78
C GLU A 27 -8.52 21.98 -8.33
N LYS A 28 -7.31 21.66 -7.96
CA LYS A 28 -6.90 20.37 -7.41
C LYS A 28 -7.53 20.25 -6.03
N PRO A 29 -8.46 19.33 -5.76
CA PRO A 29 -8.79 19.05 -4.39
C PRO A 29 -7.56 18.36 -3.75
N SER A 30 -6.99 18.99 -2.76
CA SER A 30 -6.12 18.36 -1.78
C SER A 30 -6.98 17.38 -0.97
N GLY A 31 -7.08 16.17 -1.46
CA GLY A 31 -7.67 15.05 -0.75
C GLY A 31 -6.56 14.20 -0.19
N ASP A 32 -6.67 13.93 1.08
CA ASP A 32 -5.83 13.03 1.85
C ASP A 32 -5.58 11.71 1.13
N GLU A 33 -4.40 11.53 0.56
CA GLU A 33 -4.00 10.31 -0.15
C GLU A 33 -3.40 9.25 0.79
N ASN A 34 -3.64 9.29 2.09
CA ASN A 34 -3.06 8.33 3.04
C ASN A 34 -4.00 7.24 3.54
N GLY A 35 -5.11 6.96 2.86
CA GLY A 35 -6.05 5.92 3.30
C GLY A 35 -6.42 4.87 2.27
N ALA A 36 -5.89 4.92 1.04
CA ALA A 36 -6.42 4.12 -0.07
C ALA A 36 -5.55 2.93 -0.51
N GLU A 37 -4.32 2.80 -0.04
CA GLU A 37 -3.40 1.79 -0.57
C GLU A 37 -3.47 0.42 0.11
N ALA A 38 -4.02 0.33 1.30
CA ALA A 38 -4.15 -0.95 2.04
C ALA A 38 -5.30 -1.87 1.56
N ALA A 39 -6.08 -1.47 0.57
CA ALA A 39 -7.31 -2.19 0.20
C ALA A 39 -7.17 -3.19 -0.97
N ALA A 40 -6.02 -3.32 -1.60
CA ALA A 40 -5.91 -3.97 -2.92
C ALA A 40 -5.57 -5.47 -2.90
N ALA A 41 -5.28 -6.09 -1.78
CA ALA A 41 -4.72 -7.46 -1.77
C ALA A 41 -5.50 -8.52 -0.98
N SER A 42 -6.57 -8.18 -0.29
CA SER A 42 -7.41 -9.18 0.40
C SER A 42 -8.82 -9.15 -0.17
N GLY A 43 -9.34 -10.34 -0.51
CA GLY A 43 -10.71 -10.50 -1.03
C GLY A 43 -11.73 -9.67 -0.25
N GLU A 44 -12.79 -9.29 -0.94
CA GLU A 44 -13.89 -8.48 -0.42
C GLU A 44 -14.35 -8.99 0.96
N TYR A 45 -14.16 -8.17 1.98
CA TYR A 45 -14.60 -8.45 3.35
C TYR A 45 -15.50 -7.31 3.86
N GLU A 46 -16.36 -7.65 4.80
CA GLU A 46 -17.22 -6.66 5.45
C GLU A 46 -16.37 -5.66 6.23
N ARG A 47 -16.64 -4.36 6.02
CA ARG A 47 -16.01 -3.26 6.77
C ARG A 47 -16.96 -2.73 7.82
N GLY A 48 -16.43 -2.50 9.02
CA GLY A 48 -17.15 -1.89 10.12
C GLY A 48 -17.13 -0.35 10.07
N PRO A 49 -17.76 0.29 11.06
CA PRO A 49 -17.82 1.75 11.18
C PRO A 49 -16.46 2.44 11.21
N HIS A 50 -15.42 1.79 11.73
CA HIS A 50 -14.05 2.31 11.81
C HIS A 50 -13.19 1.88 10.60
N ARG A 51 -13.84 1.44 9.50
CA ARG A 51 -13.23 0.95 8.26
C ARG A 51 -12.37 -0.32 8.42
N GLY A 52 -12.42 -0.93 9.60
CA GLY A 52 -11.74 -2.18 9.91
C GLY A 52 -12.43 -3.39 9.29
N ARG A 53 -11.75 -4.53 9.34
CA ARG A 53 -12.33 -5.82 8.95
C ARG A 53 -13.29 -6.30 10.03
N MET A 54 -14.52 -6.55 9.63
CA MET A 54 -15.55 -7.11 10.51
C MET A 54 -15.49 -8.63 10.52
N LEU A 55 -15.47 -9.21 11.72
CA LEU A 55 -15.49 -10.65 11.97
C LEU A 55 -16.74 -10.98 12.76
N ARG A 56 -17.61 -11.84 12.24
CA ARG A 56 -18.90 -12.17 12.87
C ARG A 56 -18.99 -13.65 13.23
N ASP A 57 -19.55 -13.93 14.39
CA ASP A 57 -20.00 -15.28 14.80
C ASP A 57 -21.21 -15.15 15.74
N GLY A 58 -22.39 -15.44 15.21
CA GLY A 58 -23.66 -15.29 15.91
C GLY A 58 -23.90 -13.83 16.33
N PRO A 59 -24.14 -13.57 17.62
CA PRO A 59 -24.41 -12.21 18.11
C PRO A 59 -23.14 -11.35 18.24
N LEU A 60 -21.97 -11.99 18.34
CA LEU A 60 -20.69 -11.28 18.54
C LEU A 60 -20.10 -10.87 17.19
N ALA A 61 -19.69 -9.62 17.10
CA ALA A 61 -18.87 -9.11 16.02
C ALA A 61 -17.67 -8.35 16.55
N ILE A 62 -16.54 -8.51 15.87
CA ILE A 62 -15.27 -7.86 16.20
C ILE A 62 -14.81 -7.09 14.95
N GLU A 63 -14.57 -5.81 15.08
CA GLU A 63 -13.96 -4.98 14.04
C GLU A 63 -12.49 -4.74 14.38
N ARG A 64 -11.60 -5.20 13.54
CA ARG A 64 -10.15 -5.04 13.70
C ARG A 64 -9.61 -4.02 12.72
N THR A 65 -8.90 -3.03 13.24
CA THR A 65 -8.15 -2.05 12.46
C THR A 65 -6.66 -2.11 12.81
N ILE A 66 -5.81 -1.66 11.91
CA ILE A 66 -4.44 -1.24 12.20
C ILE A 66 -4.47 0.29 12.13
N PHE A 67 -4.09 0.93 13.22
CA PHE A 67 -4.07 2.37 13.36
C PHE A 67 -2.62 2.88 13.27
N GLU A 68 -2.37 3.88 12.40
CA GLU A 68 -1.02 4.35 12.06
C GLU A 68 -0.91 5.88 12.08
N ASP A 69 -1.96 6.59 12.50
CA ASP A 69 -1.95 8.04 12.45
C ASP A 69 -1.14 8.63 13.62
N GLY A 70 0.11 9.00 13.33
CA GLY A 70 1.03 9.63 14.28
C GLY A 70 1.62 8.71 15.34
N VAL A 71 1.41 7.41 15.23
CA VAL A 71 1.96 6.35 16.09
C VAL A 71 2.48 5.20 15.26
N ASP A 72 3.29 4.32 15.87
CA ASP A 72 3.63 3.05 15.25
C ASP A 72 2.36 2.24 14.99
N PRO A 73 2.32 1.43 13.90
CA PRO A 73 1.14 0.64 13.57
C PRO A 73 0.68 -0.21 14.75
N GLU A 74 -0.53 0.01 15.23
CA GLU A 74 -1.08 -0.71 16.39
C GLU A 74 -2.51 -1.21 16.12
N PHE A 75 -2.92 -2.29 16.81
CA PHE A 75 -4.27 -2.79 16.69
C PHE A 75 -5.25 -2.01 17.56
N HIS A 76 -6.29 -1.45 16.93
CA HIS A 76 -7.52 -1.02 17.60
C HIS A 76 -8.63 -1.99 17.22
N VAL A 77 -9.31 -2.52 18.25
CA VAL A 77 -10.36 -3.51 18.03
C VAL A 77 -11.62 -3.11 18.78
N TYR A 78 -12.73 -3.05 18.04
CA TYR A 78 -14.05 -2.71 18.54
C TYR A 78 -14.91 -3.97 18.60
N ALA A 79 -15.68 -4.10 19.66
CA ALA A 79 -16.58 -5.24 19.84
C ALA A 79 -18.05 -4.81 19.78
N TYR A 80 -18.87 -5.67 19.22
CA TYR A 80 -20.32 -5.44 19.06
C TYR A 80 -21.10 -6.68 19.44
N GLU A 81 -22.30 -6.50 19.98
CA GLU A 81 -23.28 -7.55 20.14
C GLU A 81 -24.60 -7.13 19.50
N ASN A 82 -25.09 -7.95 18.58
CA ASN A 82 -26.28 -7.64 17.78
C ASN A 82 -26.21 -6.24 17.16
N ASP A 83 -25.06 -5.92 16.59
CA ASP A 83 -24.70 -4.64 15.96
C ASP A 83 -24.68 -3.42 16.90
N LYS A 84 -24.68 -3.63 18.21
CA LYS A 84 -24.52 -2.57 19.19
C LYS A 84 -23.13 -2.62 19.80
N PRO A 85 -22.46 -1.46 19.97
CA PRO A 85 -21.16 -1.41 20.60
C PRO A 85 -21.18 -2.05 21.99
N LEU A 86 -20.15 -2.84 22.28
CA LEU A 86 -19.88 -3.44 23.58
C LEU A 86 -18.76 -2.70 24.30
N PRO A 87 -18.85 -2.55 25.63
CA PRO A 87 -17.72 -2.11 26.42
C PRO A 87 -16.51 -3.03 26.22
N PRO A 88 -15.30 -2.48 25.97
CA PRO A 88 -14.11 -3.31 25.73
C PRO A 88 -13.74 -4.19 26.93
N THR A 89 -14.21 -3.87 28.13
CA THR A 89 -13.99 -4.68 29.33
C THR A 89 -14.77 -6.01 29.35
N GLU A 90 -15.76 -6.16 28.49
CA GLU A 90 -16.59 -7.38 28.41
C GLU A 90 -16.01 -8.46 27.50
N VAL A 91 -14.95 -8.16 26.76
CA VAL A 91 -14.35 -9.06 25.78
C VAL A 91 -12.86 -9.24 26.09
N GLN A 92 -12.41 -10.49 26.19
CA GLN A 92 -10.99 -10.82 26.20
C GLN A 92 -10.58 -11.20 24.78
N LEU A 93 -9.53 -10.58 24.28
CA LEU A 93 -9.09 -10.73 22.90
C LEU A 93 -7.62 -11.14 22.82
N GLY A 94 -7.31 -12.01 21.85
CA GLY A 94 -5.97 -12.35 21.43
C GLY A 94 -5.89 -12.41 19.92
N VAL A 95 -4.79 -11.95 19.35
CA VAL A 95 -4.50 -12.04 17.91
C VAL A 95 -3.14 -12.68 17.72
N GLU A 96 -3.07 -13.66 16.84
CA GLU A 96 -1.83 -14.25 16.37
C GLU A 96 -1.67 -13.96 14.88
N LEU A 97 -0.49 -13.48 14.49
CA LEU A 97 -0.11 -13.23 13.10
C LEU A 97 0.96 -14.24 12.71
N MET A 98 0.61 -15.14 11.80
CA MET A 98 1.58 -16.08 11.23
C MET A 98 2.21 -15.46 9.98
N ARG A 99 3.50 -15.16 10.06
CA ARG A 99 4.30 -14.54 9.00
C ARG A 99 5.07 -15.59 8.20
N LEU A 100 5.66 -15.17 7.10
CA LEU A 100 6.60 -16.01 6.35
C LEU A 100 7.73 -16.52 7.26
N GLY A 101 8.16 -17.76 7.03
CA GLY A 101 9.20 -18.41 7.85
C GLY A 101 8.67 -18.92 9.20
N ASN A 102 7.36 -19.13 9.34
CA ASN A 102 6.70 -19.65 10.54
C ASN A 102 6.91 -18.79 11.80
N ARG A 103 7.20 -17.50 11.62
CA ARG A 103 7.25 -16.55 12.74
C ARG A 103 5.83 -16.21 13.16
N ILE A 104 5.55 -16.28 14.46
CA ILE A 104 4.25 -15.95 15.03
C ILE A 104 4.42 -14.76 15.95
N ASP A 105 3.75 -13.67 15.61
CA ASP A 105 3.62 -12.50 16.47
C ASP A 105 2.28 -12.62 17.24
N ARG A 106 2.33 -12.42 18.56
CA ARG A 106 1.16 -12.55 19.44
C ARG A 106 0.85 -11.22 20.09
N PHE A 107 -0.42 -10.85 20.04
CA PHE A 107 -0.93 -9.63 20.62
C PHE A 107 -1.98 -9.96 21.70
N ALA A 108 -1.76 -9.42 22.88
CA ALA A 108 -2.74 -9.32 23.92
C ALA A 108 -3.37 -7.93 23.91
N PHE A 109 -4.56 -7.79 24.43
CA PHE A 109 -5.34 -6.57 24.35
C PHE A 109 -5.73 -6.06 25.73
N ALA A 110 -5.73 -4.74 25.87
CA ALA A 110 -6.21 -4.05 27.06
C ALA A 110 -7.35 -3.08 26.69
N PRO A 111 -8.39 -2.95 27.54
CA PRO A 111 -9.44 -1.98 27.31
C PRO A 111 -8.89 -0.54 27.35
N ARG A 112 -9.32 0.28 26.38
CA ARG A 112 -9.01 1.70 26.31
C ARG A 112 -10.19 2.42 25.66
N GLU A 113 -10.74 3.43 26.37
CA GLU A 113 -11.90 4.19 25.91
C GLU A 113 -13.03 3.27 25.40
N ASP A 114 -13.31 3.23 24.12
CA ASP A 114 -14.34 2.42 23.48
C ASP A 114 -13.79 1.24 22.65
N TYR A 115 -12.47 0.98 22.71
CA TYR A 115 -11.81 -0.10 21.99
C TYR A 115 -10.83 -0.91 22.85
N LEU A 116 -10.38 -2.01 22.30
CA LEU A 116 -9.29 -2.82 22.82
C LEU A 116 -8.00 -2.45 22.09
N LEU A 117 -7.00 -2.01 22.84
CA LEU A 117 -5.66 -1.68 22.31
C LEU A 117 -4.76 -2.91 22.36
N GLY A 118 -4.15 -3.27 21.24
CA GLY A 118 -3.14 -4.32 21.16
C GLY A 118 -1.80 -3.88 21.77
N ASN A 119 -1.12 -4.82 22.42
CA ASN A 119 0.21 -4.59 22.98
C ASN A 119 1.29 -4.64 21.90
N GLY A 120 1.91 -3.52 21.59
CA GLY A 120 3.05 -3.42 20.65
C GLY A 120 2.68 -3.14 19.19
N ALA A 121 3.71 -2.85 18.41
CA ALA A 121 3.56 -2.45 17.03
C ALA A 121 3.34 -3.64 16.09
N VAL A 122 2.48 -3.45 15.09
CA VAL A 122 2.27 -4.39 13.99
C VAL A 122 3.29 -4.06 12.91
N THR A 123 4.47 -4.71 12.97
CA THR A 123 5.55 -4.42 12.04
C THR A 123 5.20 -4.78 10.59
N GLU A 124 5.68 -3.98 9.65
CA GLU A 124 5.58 -4.29 8.24
C GLU A 124 6.45 -5.49 7.81
N PRO A 125 6.14 -6.16 6.69
CA PRO A 125 4.94 -5.95 5.86
C PRO A 125 3.68 -6.49 6.55
N HIS A 126 2.53 -5.82 6.33
CA HIS A 126 1.22 -6.27 6.86
C HIS A 126 0.69 -7.45 6.05
N SER A 127 1.50 -8.49 5.94
CA SER A 127 1.22 -9.69 5.14
C SER A 127 1.39 -10.94 5.99
N PHE A 128 0.26 -11.51 6.45
CA PHE A 128 0.23 -12.60 7.42
C PHE A 128 -1.09 -13.36 7.37
N GLN A 129 -1.09 -14.57 7.90
CA GLN A 129 -2.32 -15.27 8.29
C GLN A 129 -2.70 -14.81 9.68
N VAL A 130 -3.97 -14.54 9.89
CA VAL A 130 -4.49 -13.99 11.14
C VAL A 130 -5.36 -15.01 11.83
N LYS A 131 -5.08 -15.24 13.10
CA LYS A 131 -5.98 -15.95 14.01
C LYS A 131 -6.44 -14.96 15.09
N VAL A 132 -7.75 -14.78 15.20
CA VAL A 132 -8.36 -13.95 16.24
C VAL A 132 -9.12 -14.87 17.19
N THR A 133 -8.88 -14.71 18.47
CA THR A 133 -9.63 -15.43 19.52
C THR A 133 -10.27 -14.41 20.45
N ALA A 134 -11.58 -14.46 20.60
CA ALA A 134 -12.32 -13.62 21.53
C ALA A 134 -13.08 -14.47 22.53
N THR A 135 -13.07 -14.08 23.82
CA THR A 135 -13.85 -14.75 24.85
C THR A 135 -14.80 -13.75 25.49
N ARG A 136 -16.08 -14.11 25.54
CA ARG A 136 -17.14 -13.32 26.16
C ARG A 136 -18.15 -14.22 26.84
N GLY A 137 -18.51 -13.92 28.10
CA GLY A 137 -19.50 -14.69 28.84
C GLY A 137 -19.16 -16.17 28.99
N GLY A 138 -17.88 -16.53 29.00
CA GLY A 138 -17.41 -17.93 29.06
C GLY A 138 -17.44 -18.66 27.72
N LYS A 139 -17.92 -18.04 26.62
CA LYS A 139 -17.88 -18.59 25.28
C LYS A 139 -16.66 -18.04 24.52
N THR A 140 -15.95 -18.92 23.82
CA THR A 140 -14.82 -18.56 22.98
C THR A 140 -15.23 -18.62 21.51
N TYR A 141 -14.81 -17.62 20.76
CA TYR A 141 -15.01 -17.42 19.33
C TYR A 141 -13.66 -17.37 18.67
N GLU A 142 -13.55 -17.95 17.47
CA GLU A 142 -12.30 -18.00 16.72
C GLU A 142 -12.54 -17.70 15.24
N TRP A 143 -11.68 -16.84 14.68
CA TRP A 143 -11.66 -16.54 13.25
C TRP A 143 -10.26 -16.71 12.70
N ASN A 144 -10.17 -17.29 11.51
CA ASN A 144 -8.93 -17.47 10.78
C ASN A 144 -9.10 -16.90 9.38
N TYR A 145 -8.16 -16.07 8.92
CA TYR A 145 -8.20 -15.53 7.57
C TYR A 145 -6.83 -15.05 7.13
N ASP A 146 -6.67 -14.92 5.82
CA ASP A 146 -5.46 -14.34 5.23
C ASP A 146 -5.60 -12.83 5.09
N SER A 147 -4.54 -12.10 5.46
CA SER A 147 -4.37 -10.68 5.25
C SER A 147 -3.01 -10.49 4.57
N PHE A 148 -3.01 -10.50 3.24
CA PHE A 148 -1.79 -10.40 2.45
C PHE A 148 -1.76 -9.06 1.73
N GLU A 149 -0.77 -8.26 2.05
CA GLU A 149 -0.48 -7.01 1.39
C GLU A 149 0.66 -7.20 0.40
N GLY A 150 0.50 -6.64 -0.80
CA GLY A 150 1.51 -6.75 -1.85
C GLY A 150 1.78 -8.17 -2.36
N ARG A 151 0.90 -9.13 -2.08
CA ARG A 151 1.01 -10.52 -2.53
C ARG A 151 0.00 -10.84 -3.61
N THR A 152 0.44 -11.62 -4.59
CA THR A 152 -0.45 -12.25 -5.56
C THR A 152 -0.14 -13.74 -5.63
N THR A 153 -1.15 -14.52 -6.03
CA THR A 153 -0.98 -15.94 -6.33
C THR A 153 -1.01 -16.10 -7.84
N ILE A 154 0.05 -16.66 -8.40
CA ILE A 154 0.15 -16.96 -9.83
C ILE A 154 0.08 -18.48 -9.97
N ALA A 155 -0.80 -18.97 -10.82
CA ALA A 155 -0.88 -20.39 -11.12
C ALA A 155 0.46 -20.88 -11.73
N ARG A 156 0.87 -22.09 -11.39
CA ARG A 156 2.19 -22.59 -11.77
C ARG A 156 2.41 -22.64 -13.28
N ASP A 157 1.40 -23.03 -14.02
CA ASP A 157 1.42 -23.04 -15.49
C ASP A 157 1.63 -21.64 -16.08
N GLN A 158 1.01 -20.63 -15.50
CA GLN A 158 1.19 -19.23 -15.88
C GLN A 158 2.58 -18.71 -15.53
N ALA A 159 3.09 -19.07 -14.35
CA ALA A 159 4.43 -18.69 -13.92
C ALA A 159 5.49 -19.32 -14.82
N ASP A 160 5.35 -20.61 -15.16
CA ASP A 160 6.25 -21.34 -16.06
C ASP A 160 6.21 -20.74 -17.48
N ALA A 161 5.01 -20.41 -18.00
CA ALA A 161 4.85 -19.76 -19.31
C ALA A 161 5.45 -18.36 -19.36
N ALA A 162 5.43 -17.64 -18.24
CA ALA A 162 6.06 -16.33 -18.08
C ALA A 162 7.57 -16.40 -17.81
N GLY A 163 8.14 -17.59 -17.71
CA GLY A 163 9.57 -17.79 -17.44
C GLY A 163 9.98 -17.45 -15.99
N VAL A 164 9.04 -17.45 -15.05
CA VAL A 164 9.33 -17.22 -13.62
C VAL A 164 10.10 -18.41 -13.06
N LYS A 165 11.32 -18.15 -12.57
CA LYS A 165 12.16 -19.14 -11.90
C LYS A 165 12.16 -18.88 -10.40
N VAL A 166 12.02 -19.93 -9.62
CA VAL A 166 12.07 -19.87 -8.16
C VAL A 166 13.28 -20.72 -7.69
N GLU A 167 14.14 -20.09 -6.93
CA GLU A 167 15.31 -20.72 -6.35
C GLU A 167 15.34 -20.49 -4.83
N PRO A 168 15.89 -21.43 -4.03
CA PRO A 168 16.08 -21.20 -2.61
C PRO A 168 17.03 -20.01 -2.39
N ALA A 169 16.63 -19.08 -1.52
CA ALA A 169 17.50 -18.00 -1.12
C ALA A 169 18.65 -18.55 -0.24
N GLY A 170 19.85 -18.10 -0.53
CA GLY A 170 21.05 -18.46 0.22
C GLY A 170 21.94 -17.24 0.49
N PRO A 171 23.00 -17.41 1.27
CA PRO A 171 23.98 -16.35 1.47
C PRO A 171 24.67 -16.02 0.15
N ALA A 172 24.74 -14.74 -0.19
CA ALA A 172 25.44 -14.25 -1.36
C ALA A 172 26.24 -12.99 -1.00
N ALA A 173 27.40 -12.82 -1.66
CA ALA A 173 28.09 -11.54 -1.65
C ALA A 173 27.40 -10.64 -2.69
N ILE A 174 26.98 -9.48 -2.25
CA ILE A 174 26.38 -8.47 -3.12
C ILE A 174 27.34 -7.29 -3.17
N ASP A 175 27.85 -7.02 -4.37
CA ASP A 175 28.69 -5.85 -4.61
C ASP A 175 27.82 -4.62 -4.81
N GLU A 176 28.13 -3.56 -4.09
CA GLU A 176 27.51 -2.27 -4.34
C GLU A 176 28.19 -1.63 -5.57
N ILE A 177 27.43 -1.47 -6.66
CA ILE A 177 27.94 -0.86 -7.87
C ILE A 177 27.47 0.60 -7.92
N VAL A 178 28.44 1.51 -7.83
CA VAL A 178 28.17 2.95 -7.97
C VAL A 178 28.59 3.38 -9.36
N ALA A 179 27.63 3.78 -10.19
CA ALA A 179 27.91 4.37 -11.50
C ALA A 179 28.24 5.85 -11.34
N LEU A 180 29.47 6.21 -11.67
CA LEU A 180 29.92 7.60 -11.61
C LEU A 180 30.13 8.14 -13.03
N THR A 181 29.75 9.38 -13.26
CA THR A 181 30.11 10.11 -14.46
C THR A 181 31.41 10.87 -14.23
N GLY A 182 32.28 10.91 -15.23
CA GLY A 182 33.54 11.60 -15.14
C GLY A 182 33.98 12.17 -16.49
N ARG A 183 35.00 13.02 -16.47
CA ARG A 183 35.69 13.53 -17.64
C ARG A 183 37.09 12.94 -17.66
N VAL A 184 37.53 12.51 -18.82
CA VAL A 184 38.91 12.09 -19.03
C VAL A 184 39.74 13.36 -19.28
N GLU A 185 40.72 13.59 -18.44
CA GLU A 185 41.66 14.71 -18.57
C GLU A 185 43.09 14.20 -18.59
N LEU A 186 43.95 14.95 -19.22
CA LEU A 186 45.38 14.65 -19.20
C LEU A 186 45.93 14.85 -17.78
N GLN A 187 46.68 13.86 -17.31
CA GLN A 187 47.35 13.95 -16.04
C GLN A 187 48.33 15.15 -16.07
N PRO A 188 48.28 16.08 -15.11
CA PRO A 188 49.13 17.28 -15.11
C PRO A 188 50.61 16.96 -15.21
N GLU A 189 51.08 15.91 -14.54
CA GLU A 189 52.46 15.45 -14.52
C GLU A 189 52.90 14.82 -15.86
N GLY A 190 51.94 14.35 -16.66
CA GLY A 190 52.20 13.81 -17.99
C GLY A 190 52.20 14.84 -19.11
N ARG A 191 51.98 16.12 -18.81
CA ARG A 191 51.94 17.20 -19.78
C ARG A 191 53.16 18.11 -19.64
N ALA A 192 53.91 18.27 -20.70
CA ALA A 192 54.99 19.25 -20.80
C ALA A 192 54.68 20.23 -21.93
N GLU A 193 54.77 21.52 -21.63
CA GLU A 193 54.69 22.60 -22.61
C GLU A 193 56.10 23.08 -22.91
N VAL A 194 56.53 22.83 -24.13
CA VAL A 194 57.84 23.28 -24.59
C VAL A 194 57.68 24.57 -25.39
N ARG A 195 58.26 25.65 -24.88
CA ARG A 195 58.26 26.98 -25.54
C ARG A 195 59.64 27.31 -26.07
N ALA A 196 59.67 27.92 -27.24
CA ALA A 196 60.90 28.46 -27.75
C ALA A 196 61.35 29.72 -26.97
N TRP A 197 62.62 29.82 -26.62
CA TRP A 197 63.20 30.96 -25.92
C TRP A 197 63.31 32.19 -26.77
N TYR A 198 63.42 31.97 -28.12
CA TYR A 198 63.55 33.05 -29.08
C TYR A 198 62.60 32.84 -30.27
N PRO A 199 62.15 33.93 -30.89
CA PRO A 199 61.39 33.82 -32.15
C PRO A 199 62.17 33.10 -33.22
N GLY A 200 61.55 32.13 -33.87
CA GLY A 200 62.22 31.37 -34.93
C GLY A 200 61.21 30.57 -35.77
N ARG A 201 61.68 30.00 -36.86
CA ARG A 201 60.89 29.14 -37.73
C ARG A 201 61.12 27.67 -37.35
N ILE A 202 60.04 26.95 -37.15
CA ILE A 202 60.10 25.49 -36.91
C ILE A 202 60.50 24.81 -38.21
N VAL A 203 61.62 24.07 -38.23
CA VAL A 203 62.15 23.34 -39.39
C VAL A 203 61.77 21.85 -39.33
N SER A 204 61.62 21.29 -38.12
CA SER A 204 61.15 19.90 -37.96
C SER A 204 60.56 19.72 -36.58
N MET A 205 59.59 18.82 -36.45
CA MET A 205 59.04 18.32 -35.22
C MET A 205 59.26 16.79 -35.14
N THR A 206 59.95 16.36 -34.08
CA THR A 206 60.31 14.94 -33.87
C THR A 206 59.34 14.23 -32.96
N ARG A 207 58.38 14.96 -32.36
CA ARG A 207 57.35 14.45 -31.44
C ARG A 207 56.00 14.95 -31.88
N SER A 208 54.97 14.15 -31.72
CA SER A 208 53.56 14.50 -31.91
C SER A 208 52.87 14.63 -30.58
N ILE A 209 51.69 15.21 -30.57
CA ILE A 209 50.83 15.27 -29.40
C ILE A 209 50.20 13.88 -29.25
N GLY A 210 50.23 13.27 -28.06
CA GLY A 210 49.61 12.04 -27.69
C GLY A 210 50.56 10.89 -27.39
#